data_a8eef8d5a55b7450b6a477eaa139e700
#
_entry.id   a8eef8d5a55b7450b6a477eaa139e700
#
_cell.length_a   1.000
_cell.length_b   1.000
_cell.length_c   1.000
_cell.angle_alpha   90.00
_cell.angle_beta   90.00
_cell.angle_gamma   90.00
#
_symmetry.space_group_name_H-M   'P 1'
#
loop_
_entity.id
_entity.type
_entity.pdbx_description
1 polymer ?
#
loop_
_entity_poly.entity_id
_entity_poly.type
_entity_poly.pdbx_seq_one_letter_code
_entity_poly.pdbx_strand_id
1 'polypeptide(L)'
;TGGTSGRYSGIAEYELNLAISLMLREALQNEGYDVIMTREDNETAISNAERATMANDAGADIAIRIHANGSENSSANGALVLIGSAGNPYVGNLYDESNRLAQDVLDNYCAATGMANQGIQVNDTMTGINWSKIPVIILEMGFMTNQQDDLNMADSAYRQKMVEGIVSGVNEYYQQ
;
A
#
# COMPACT_ATOMS: atom_id res chain seq x y z
N THR A 1 1.44 -15.05 8.30
CA THR A 1 1.60 -14.23 9.53
C THR A 1 0.47 -13.23 9.59
N GLY A 2 -0.21 -13.14 10.72
CA GLY A 2 -1.43 -12.33 10.87
C GLY A 2 -1.21 -10.80 10.83
N GLY A 3 0.03 -10.33 10.83
CA GLY A 3 0.33 -8.90 10.90
C GLY A 3 -0.02 -8.30 12.26
N THR A 4 -0.19 -6.99 12.30
CA THR A 4 -0.67 -6.27 13.48
C THR A 4 -2.20 -6.34 13.58
N SER A 5 -2.78 -5.72 14.57
CA SER A 5 -4.22 -5.60 14.73
C SER A 5 -4.59 -4.24 15.34
N GLY A 6 -5.80 -3.79 15.00
CA GLY A 6 -6.35 -2.55 15.54
C GLY A 6 -6.51 -2.64 17.05
N ARG A 7 -5.78 -1.80 17.75
CA ARG A 7 -5.77 -1.80 19.22
C ARG A 7 -7.12 -1.41 19.81
N TYR A 8 -7.88 -0.62 19.09
CA TYR A 8 -9.19 -0.09 19.51
C TYR A 8 -10.36 -0.71 18.74
N SER A 9 -10.18 -0.96 17.44
CA SER A 9 -11.19 -1.58 16.56
C SER A 9 -11.25 -3.10 16.70
N GLY A 10 -10.14 -3.74 17.03
CA GLY A 10 -10.00 -5.20 17.04
C GLY A 10 -9.84 -5.84 15.66
N ILE A 11 -9.77 -5.05 14.60
CA ILE A 11 -9.65 -5.55 13.23
C ILE A 11 -8.21 -6.02 12.99
N ALA A 12 -8.06 -7.21 12.41
CA ALA A 12 -6.73 -7.71 12.02
C ALA A 12 -6.23 -6.99 10.75
N GLU A 13 -4.91 -6.77 10.67
CA GLU A 13 -4.30 -6.11 9.51
C GLU A 13 -4.68 -6.79 8.19
N TYR A 14 -4.62 -8.12 8.13
CA TYR A 14 -4.94 -8.85 6.90
C TYR A 14 -6.40 -8.65 6.45
N GLU A 15 -7.33 -8.47 7.39
CA GLU A 15 -8.73 -8.18 7.08
C GLU A 15 -8.89 -6.77 6.51
N LEU A 16 -8.24 -5.79 7.13
CA LEU A 16 -8.23 -4.41 6.65
C LEU A 16 -7.60 -4.30 5.27
N ASN A 17 -6.42 -4.91 5.08
CA ASN A 17 -5.71 -4.90 3.80
C ASN A 17 -6.57 -5.47 2.67
N LEU A 18 -7.25 -6.58 2.91
CA LEU A 18 -8.14 -7.19 1.92
C LEU A 18 -9.34 -6.29 1.62
N ALA A 19 -10.00 -5.77 2.65
CA ALA A 19 -11.17 -4.90 2.47
C ALA A 19 -10.83 -3.66 1.62
N ILE A 20 -9.73 -2.99 1.92
CA ILE A 20 -9.26 -1.85 1.14
C ILE A 20 -8.87 -2.26 -0.28
N SER A 21 -8.16 -3.37 -0.44
CA SER A 21 -7.71 -3.84 -1.76
C SER A 21 -8.87 -4.20 -2.68
N LEU A 22 -9.94 -4.80 -2.15
CA LEU A 22 -11.15 -5.10 -2.93
C LEU A 22 -11.88 -3.83 -3.38
N MET A 23 -12.00 -2.84 -2.49
CA MET A 23 -12.57 -1.53 -2.84
C MET A 23 -11.71 -0.82 -3.88
N LEU A 24 -10.39 -0.87 -3.72
CA LEU A 24 -9.43 -0.25 -4.63
C LEU A 24 -9.48 -0.89 -6.02
N ARG A 25 -9.59 -2.22 -6.09
CA ARG A 25 -9.77 -2.94 -7.36
C ARG A 25 -10.96 -2.40 -8.14
N GLU A 26 -12.12 -2.33 -7.50
CA GLU A 26 -13.33 -1.82 -8.15
C GLU A 26 -13.15 -0.38 -8.63
N ALA A 27 -12.60 0.49 -7.79
CA ALA A 27 -12.39 1.89 -8.12
C ALA A 27 -11.40 2.07 -9.29
N LEU A 28 -10.30 1.30 -9.31
CA LEU A 28 -9.33 1.33 -10.42
C LEU A 28 -9.93 0.78 -11.71
N GLN A 29 -10.71 -0.30 -11.64
CA GLN A 29 -11.40 -0.84 -12.82
C GLN A 29 -12.38 0.18 -13.41
N ASN A 30 -13.08 0.93 -12.57
CA ASN A 30 -13.97 2.00 -13.02
C ASN A 30 -13.23 3.15 -13.73
N GLU A 31 -11.94 3.33 -13.44
CA GLU A 31 -11.08 4.28 -14.15
C GLU A 31 -10.48 3.71 -15.46
N GLY A 32 -10.73 2.45 -15.74
CA GLY A 32 -10.24 1.79 -16.96
C GLY A 32 -8.95 1.00 -16.80
N TYR A 33 -8.45 0.83 -15.59
CA TYR A 33 -7.28 0.00 -15.33
C TYR A 33 -7.64 -1.49 -15.27
N ASP A 34 -6.76 -2.33 -15.80
CA ASP A 34 -6.80 -3.77 -15.56
C ASP A 34 -6.14 -4.06 -14.22
N VAL A 35 -6.82 -4.76 -13.34
CA VAL A 35 -6.35 -5.02 -11.99
C VAL A 35 -6.21 -6.51 -11.71
N ILE A 36 -5.06 -6.88 -11.17
CA ILE A 36 -4.75 -8.24 -10.72
C ILE A 36 -4.58 -8.21 -9.22
N MET A 37 -5.24 -9.13 -8.54
CA MET A 37 -5.14 -9.30 -7.09
C MET A 37 -4.23 -10.49 -6.77
N THR A 38 -3.37 -10.33 -5.76
CA THR A 38 -2.57 -11.46 -5.26
C THR A 38 -3.38 -12.40 -4.38
N ARG A 39 -4.46 -11.92 -3.80
CA ARG A 39 -5.47 -12.72 -3.10
C ARG A 39 -6.82 -12.01 -3.11
N GLU A 40 -7.89 -12.78 -2.99
CA GLU A 40 -9.26 -12.26 -2.95
C GLU A 40 -10.01 -12.71 -1.68
N ASP A 41 -9.34 -13.47 -0.82
CA ASP A 41 -9.87 -13.96 0.44
C ASP A 41 -8.81 -13.94 1.55
N ASN A 42 -9.19 -14.30 2.76
CA ASN A 42 -8.31 -14.37 3.93
C ASN A 42 -7.68 -15.77 4.14
N GLU A 43 -8.00 -16.73 3.29
CA GLU A 43 -7.53 -18.10 3.40
C GLU A 43 -6.32 -18.37 2.49
N THR A 44 -6.12 -17.56 1.48
CA THR A 44 -5.00 -17.67 0.55
C THR A 44 -3.67 -17.39 1.24
N ALA A 45 -2.80 -18.40 1.29
CA ALA A 45 -1.47 -18.30 1.89
C ALA A 45 -0.40 -18.33 0.81
N ILE A 46 0.10 -17.16 0.41
CA ILE A 46 1.20 -17.02 -0.54
C ILE A 46 2.31 -16.17 0.05
N SER A 47 3.55 -16.50 -0.30
CA SER A 47 4.74 -15.78 0.16
C SER A 47 4.89 -14.42 -0.50
N ASN A 48 5.73 -13.58 0.08
CA ASN A 48 6.05 -12.28 -0.51
C ASN A 48 6.75 -12.41 -1.88
N ALA A 49 7.57 -13.44 -2.07
CA ALA A 49 8.20 -13.74 -3.35
C ALA A 49 7.16 -14.14 -4.40
N GLU A 50 6.21 -14.99 -4.04
CA GLU A 50 5.12 -15.40 -4.94
C GLU A 50 4.25 -14.22 -5.36
N ARG A 51 3.96 -13.28 -4.46
CA ARG A 51 3.21 -12.06 -4.78
C ARG A 51 3.93 -11.21 -5.83
N ALA A 52 5.24 -11.00 -5.64
CA ALA A 52 6.05 -10.27 -6.61
C ALA A 52 6.10 -11.00 -7.96
N THR A 53 6.27 -12.32 -7.95
CA THR A 53 6.29 -13.16 -9.15
C THR A 53 4.97 -13.10 -9.91
N MET A 54 3.85 -13.14 -9.23
CA MET A 54 2.53 -13.01 -9.87
C MET A 54 2.41 -11.70 -10.67
N ALA A 55 2.83 -10.58 -10.09
CA ALA A 55 2.81 -9.29 -10.77
C ALA A 55 3.79 -9.25 -11.96
N ASN A 56 5.00 -9.80 -11.79
CA ASN A 56 6.00 -9.88 -12.84
C ASN A 56 5.51 -10.72 -14.02
N ASP A 57 4.98 -11.92 -13.76
CA ASP A 57 4.54 -12.86 -14.79
C ASP A 57 3.29 -12.37 -15.52
N ALA A 58 2.44 -11.61 -14.86
CA ALA A 58 1.28 -10.99 -15.45
C ALA A 58 1.63 -9.80 -16.36
N GLY A 59 2.87 -9.34 -16.34
CA GLY A 59 3.29 -8.15 -17.10
C GLY A 59 2.64 -6.86 -16.61
N ALA A 60 2.34 -6.77 -15.32
CA ALA A 60 1.76 -5.57 -14.73
C ALA A 60 2.72 -4.37 -14.87
N ASP A 61 2.18 -3.17 -15.01
CA ASP A 61 2.98 -1.95 -15.16
C ASP A 61 3.50 -1.45 -13.82
N ILE A 62 2.69 -1.59 -12.77
CA ILE A 62 3.04 -1.22 -11.39
C ILE A 62 2.47 -2.24 -10.40
N ALA A 63 3.02 -2.24 -9.20
CA ALA A 63 2.48 -3.00 -8.08
C ALA A 63 2.34 -2.10 -6.85
N ILE A 64 1.18 -2.18 -6.21
CA ILE A 64 0.90 -1.49 -4.95
C ILE A 64 0.60 -2.54 -3.89
N ARG A 65 1.39 -2.56 -2.83
CA ARG A 65 1.18 -3.43 -1.68
C ARG A 65 0.52 -2.62 -0.58
N ILE A 66 -0.65 -3.09 -0.16
CA ILE A 66 -1.47 -2.44 0.86
C ILE A 66 -1.20 -3.09 2.21
N HIS A 67 -0.74 -2.28 3.16
CA HIS A 67 -0.43 -2.66 4.53
C HIS A 67 -0.90 -1.61 5.53
N ALA A 68 -0.96 -1.98 6.79
CA ALA A 68 -1.15 -1.05 7.89
C ALA A 68 -0.03 -1.25 8.93
N ASN A 69 0.36 -0.16 9.57
CA ASN A 69 1.52 -0.12 10.43
C ASN A 69 1.16 -0.36 11.91
N GLY A 70 2.16 -0.68 12.69
CA GLY A 70 2.05 -0.80 14.14
C GLY A 70 3.32 -0.28 14.82
N SER A 71 3.16 0.25 16.02
CA SER A 71 4.26 0.74 16.85
C SER A 71 3.96 0.50 18.32
N GLU A 72 5.00 0.32 19.12
CA GLU A 72 4.87 0.35 20.59
C GLU A 72 4.50 1.74 21.10
N ASN A 73 4.89 2.78 20.36
CA ASN A 73 4.49 4.16 20.62
C ASN A 73 3.09 4.42 20.04
N SER A 74 2.08 4.48 20.91
CA SER A 74 0.69 4.73 20.52
C SER A 74 0.43 6.12 19.91
N SER A 75 1.38 7.05 20.06
CA SER A 75 1.30 8.37 19.45
C SER A 75 1.73 8.37 17.98
N ALA A 76 2.46 7.34 17.53
CA ALA A 76 2.85 7.22 16.13
C ALA A 76 1.60 7.12 15.25
N ASN A 77 1.51 7.97 14.23
CA ASN A 77 0.34 8.11 13.35
C ASN A 77 0.74 8.53 11.94
N GLY A 78 -0.20 8.41 11.03
CA GLY A 78 -0.04 8.85 9.65
C GLY A 78 0.35 7.74 8.69
N ALA A 79 0.49 8.11 7.42
CA ALA A 79 0.82 7.20 6.34
C ALA A 79 2.24 7.40 5.84
N LEU A 80 2.85 6.33 5.36
CA LEU A 80 4.15 6.36 4.72
C LEU A 80 4.22 5.33 3.59
N VAL A 81 5.23 5.44 2.75
CA VAL A 81 5.49 4.47 1.69
C VAL A 81 6.91 3.95 1.83
N LEU A 82 7.07 2.64 1.62
CA LEU A 82 8.37 1.97 1.55
C LEU A 82 8.69 1.62 0.09
N ILE A 83 9.92 1.91 -0.32
CA ILE A 83 10.49 1.53 -1.62
C ILE A 83 11.92 1.03 -1.43
N GLY A 84 12.47 0.38 -2.46
CA GLY A 84 13.91 0.09 -2.52
C GLY A 84 14.72 1.35 -2.82
N SER A 85 15.97 1.40 -2.36
CA SER A 85 16.87 2.54 -2.63
C SER A 85 17.41 2.52 -4.07
N ALA A 86 17.96 3.65 -4.51
CA ALA A 86 18.66 3.75 -5.80
C ALA A 86 19.88 2.84 -5.89
N GLY A 87 20.50 2.54 -4.76
CA GLY A 87 21.65 1.61 -4.66
C GLY A 87 21.26 0.15 -4.45
N ASN A 88 19.98 -0.18 -4.43
CA ASN A 88 19.52 -1.56 -4.26
C ASN A 88 20.01 -2.44 -5.42
N PRO A 89 20.70 -3.57 -5.13
CA PRO A 89 21.28 -4.42 -6.18
C PRO A 89 20.23 -5.11 -7.08
N TYR A 90 18.97 -5.21 -6.63
CA TYR A 90 17.92 -5.90 -7.34
C TYR A 90 16.95 -4.95 -8.07
N VAL A 91 16.58 -3.83 -7.44
CA VAL A 91 15.54 -2.92 -7.93
C VAL A 91 16.01 -1.46 -8.05
N GLY A 92 17.31 -1.19 -7.92
CA GLY A 92 17.83 0.18 -8.03
C GLY A 92 17.55 0.85 -9.38
N ASN A 93 17.46 0.06 -10.45
CA ASN A 93 17.08 0.54 -11.78
C ASN A 93 15.60 0.98 -11.89
N LEU A 94 14.76 0.60 -10.92
CA LEU A 94 13.35 0.97 -10.85
C LEU A 94 13.10 2.14 -9.88
N TYR A 95 14.16 2.65 -9.25
CA TYR A 95 14.03 3.64 -8.18
C TYR A 95 13.27 4.89 -8.61
N ASP A 96 13.62 5.49 -9.74
CA ASP A 96 12.99 6.74 -10.17
C ASP A 96 11.49 6.58 -10.39
N GLU A 97 11.06 5.51 -11.01
CA GLU A 97 9.64 5.22 -11.25
C GLU A 97 8.91 4.85 -9.96
N SER A 98 9.50 4.01 -9.11
CA SER A 98 8.92 3.65 -7.82
C SER A 98 8.81 4.87 -6.90
N ASN A 99 9.82 5.74 -6.89
CA ASN A 99 9.79 6.97 -6.09
C ASN A 99 8.70 7.93 -6.58
N ARG A 100 8.54 8.07 -7.88
CA ARG A 100 7.49 8.91 -8.47
C ARG A 100 6.09 8.36 -8.14
N LEU A 101 5.89 7.06 -8.29
CA LEU A 101 4.64 6.40 -7.89
C LEU A 101 4.36 6.59 -6.39
N ALA A 102 5.38 6.40 -5.56
CA ALA A 102 5.29 6.58 -4.12
C ALA A 102 4.88 8.01 -3.76
N GLN A 103 5.51 9.01 -4.37
CA GLN A 103 5.20 10.41 -4.13
C GLN A 103 3.76 10.75 -4.52
N ASP A 104 3.34 10.35 -5.72
CA ASP A 104 2.00 10.63 -6.23
C ASP A 104 0.92 9.95 -5.39
N VAL A 105 1.11 8.67 -5.05
CA VAL A 105 0.15 7.94 -4.22
C VAL A 105 0.08 8.49 -2.80
N LEU A 106 1.21 8.70 -2.15
CA LEU A 106 1.24 9.16 -0.76
C LEU A 106 0.66 10.56 -0.59
N ASP A 107 1.04 11.49 -1.45
CA ASP A 107 0.56 12.87 -1.38
C ASP A 107 -0.95 12.95 -1.60
N ASN A 108 -1.47 12.25 -2.60
CA ASN A 108 -2.91 12.20 -2.87
C ASN A 108 -3.69 11.48 -1.75
N TYR A 109 -3.13 10.38 -1.24
CA TYR A 109 -3.71 9.66 -0.12
C TYR A 109 -3.84 10.52 1.13
N CYS A 110 -2.78 11.22 1.51
CA CYS A 110 -2.79 12.10 2.69
C CYS A 110 -3.68 13.33 2.48
N ALA A 111 -3.74 13.88 1.27
CA ALA A 111 -4.65 14.98 0.94
C ALA A 111 -6.13 14.56 1.07
N ALA A 112 -6.47 13.37 0.60
CA ALA A 112 -7.85 12.86 0.66
C ALA A 112 -8.29 12.46 2.07
N THR A 113 -7.39 11.89 2.86
CA THR A 113 -7.71 11.36 4.18
C THR A 113 -7.49 12.34 5.33
N GLY A 114 -6.64 13.33 5.14
CA GLY A 114 -6.19 14.21 6.22
C GLY A 114 -5.16 13.58 7.15
N MET A 115 -4.65 12.38 6.85
CA MET A 115 -3.58 11.75 7.62
C MET A 115 -2.27 12.51 7.49
N ALA A 116 -1.46 12.47 8.54
CA ALA A 116 -0.11 13.00 8.49
C ALA A 116 0.72 12.25 7.46
N ASN A 117 1.45 12.98 6.62
CA ASN A 117 2.34 12.43 5.62
C ASN A 117 3.72 12.20 6.25
N GLN A 118 4.05 10.93 6.51
CA GLN A 118 5.32 10.53 7.11
C GLN A 118 6.44 10.33 6.08
N GLY A 119 6.15 10.56 4.81
CA GLY A 119 7.13 10.52 3.74
C GLY A 119 7.44 9.14 3.20
N ILE A 120 8.41 9.12 2.30
CA ILE A 120 8.91 7.91 1.65
C ILE A 120 10.15 7.45 2.40
N GLN A 121 10.19 6.16 2.75
CA GLN A 121 11.31 5.52 3.41
C GLN A 121 11.89 4.42 2.51
N VAL A 122 13.20 4.25 2.51
CA VAL A 122 13.84 3.17 1.78
C VAL A 122 14.07 1.96 2.66
N ASN A 123 13.83 0.77 2.11
CA ASN A 123 14.10 -0.49 2.78
C ASN A 123 14.57 -1.52 1.75
N ASP A 124 15.83 -1.93 1.86
CA ASP A 124 16.47 -2.85 0.90
C ASP A 124 16.44 -4.31 1.33
N THR A 125 15.76 -4.63 2.43
CA THR A 125 15.72 -5.99 2.99
C THR A 125 14.40 -6.72 2.72
N MET A 126 13.41 -6.06 2.11
CA MET A 126 12.06 -6.62 1.93
C MET A 126 11.98 -7.48 0.66
N THR A 127 11.65 -8.75 0.84
CA THR A 127 11.48 -9.71 -0.26
C THR A 127 10.47 -9.23 -1.29
N GLY A 128 9.35 -8.68 -0.85
CA GLY A 128 8.30 -8.20 -1.75
C GLY A 128 8.70 -7.03 -2.64
N ILE A 129 9.72 -6.28 -2.25
CA ILE A 129 10.34 -5.24 -3.07
C ILE A 129 11.42 -5.86 -3.95
N ASN A 130 12.37 -6.59 -3.37
CA ASN A 130 13.57 -7.08 -4.05
C ASN A 130 13.30 -8.10 -5.18
N TRP A 131 12.19 -8.83 -5.10
CA TRP A 131 11.78 -9.80 -6.13
C TRP A 131 10.96 -9.16 -7.27
N SER A 132 10.61 -7.90 -7.16
CA SER A 132 9.84 -7.20 -8.19
C SER A 132 10.71 -6.84 -9.39
N LYS A 133 10.15 -6.99 -10.59
CA LYS A 133 10.74 -6.55 -11.87
C LYS A 133 10.02 -5.31 -12.43
N ILE A 134 9.06 -4.80 -11.68
CA ILE A 134 8.26 -3.62 -12.04
C ILE A 134 8.29 -2.62 -10.89
N PRO A 135 7.98 -1.33 -11.13
CA PRO A 135 7.85 -0.36 -10.05
C PRO A 135 6.88 -0.87 -8.98
N VAL A 136 7.32 -0.87 -7.73
CA VAL A 136 6.56 -1.37 -6.58
C VAL A 136 6.67 -0.43 -5.41
N ILE A 137 5.54 -0.21 -4.75
CA ILE A 137 5.48 0.53 -3.48
C ILE A 137 4.75 -0.31 -2.43
N ILE A 138 5.12 -0.09 -1.16
CA ILE A 138 4.35 -0.57 -0.01
C ILE A 138 3.73 0.64 0.65
N LEU A 139 2.42 0.76 0.58
CA LEU A 139 1.69 1.80 1.28
C LEU A 139 1.32 1.31 2.68
N GLU A 140 1.88 1.96 3.69
CA GLU A 140 1.48 1.82 5.08
C GLU A 140 0.38 2.86 5.33
N MET A 141 -0.86 2.40 5.36
CA MET A 141 -2.06 3.26 5.31
C MET A 141 -2.28 4.10 6.56
N GLY A 142 -1.74 3.68 7.67
CA GLY A 142 -1.89 4.30 8.99
C GLY A 142 -1.44 3.34 10.07
N PHE A 143 -1.42 3.80 11.32
CA PHE A 143 -0.99 2.99 12.47
C PHE A 143 -2.19 2.37 13.19
N MET A 144 -2.31 1.06 13.15
CA MET A 144 -3.38 0.32 13.86
C MET A 144 -3.24 0.41 15.39
N THR A 145 -2.10 0.88 15.87
CA THR A 145 -1.81 1.10 17.29
C THR A 145 -2.14 2.53 17.76
N ASN A 146 -2.46 3.43 16.84
CA ASN A 146 -2.91 4.78 17.12
C ASN A 146 -4.45 4.84 17.10
N GLN A 147 -5.05 5.43 18.12
CA GLN A 147 -6.52 5.44 18.26
C GLN A 147 -7.21 6.09 17.07
N GLN A 148 -6.75 7.27 16.67
CA GLN A 148 -7.39 8.01 15.57
C GLN A 148 -7.25 7.27 14.23
N ASP A 149 -6.05 6.80 13.92
CA ASP A 149 -5.80 6.06 12.67
C ASP A 149 -6.62 4.75 12.64
N ASP A 150 -6.58 3.98 13.72
CA ASP A 150 -7.30 2.70 13.79
C ASP A 150 -8.80 2.87 13.61
N LEU A 151 -9.42 3.79 14.35
CA LEU A 151 -10.86 4.03 14.26
C LEU A 151 -11.25 4.64 12.91
N ASN A 152 -10.43 5.50 12.32
CA ASN A 152 -10.66 6.03 10.99
C ASN A 152 -10.65 4.91 9.93
N MET A 153 -9.62 4.05 9.96
CA MET A 153 -9.51 2.94 9.01
C MET A 153 -10.60 1.87 9.18
N ALA A 154 -11.25 1.82 10.33
CA ALA A 154 -12.41 0.96 10.58
C ALA A 154 -13.73 1.55 10.06
N ASP A 155 -13.77 2.85 9.78
CA ASP A 155 -14.97 3.56 9.32
C ASP A 155 -15.16 3.46 7.81
N SER A 156 -16.37 3.06 7.37
CA SER A 156 -16.63 2.84 5.94
C SER A 156 -16.53 4.11 5.10
N ALA A 157 -16.98 5.24 5.61
CA ALA A 157 -16.89 6.52 4.91
C ALA A 157 -15.43 6.99 4.77
N TYR A 158 -14.63 6.76 5.81
CA TYR A 158 -13.20 7.07 5.76
C TYR A 158 -12.44 6.17 4.77
N ARG A 159 -12.78 4.88 4.71
CA ARG A 159 -12.23 3.93 3.73
C ARG A 159 -12.45 4.39 2.29
N GLN A 160 -13.59 5.00 1.99
CA GLN A 160 -13.85 5.61 0.67
C GLN A 160 -12.82 6.70 0.35
N LYS A 161 -12.50 7.57 1.30
CA LYS A 161 -11.47 8.61 1.13
C LYS A 161 -10.09 8.00 0.92
N MET A 162 -9.75 6.93 1.64
CA MET A 162 -8.49 6.20 1.47
C MET A 162 -8.36 5.70 0.02
N VAL A 163 -9.38 5.03 -0.47
CA VAL A 163 -9.40 4.48 -1.84
C VAL A 163 -9.35 5.59 -2.89
N GLU A 164 -10.14 6.65 -2.73
CA GLU A 164 -10.14 7.82 -3.63
C GLU A 164 -8.75 8.45 -3.73
N GLY A 165 -8.07 8.58 -2.60
CA GLY A 165 -6.70 9.13 -2.56
C GLY A 165 -5.70 8.27 -3.31
N ILE A 166 -5.76 6.96 -3.15
CA ILE A 166 -4.88 6.04 -3.89
C ILE A 166 -5.15 6.12 -5.39
N VAL A 167 -6.41 6.10 -5.79
CA VAL A 167 -6.81 6.21 -7.21
C VAL A 167 -6.31 7.52 -7.82
N SER A 168 -6.48 8.64 -7.12
CA SER A 168 -5.97 9.94 -7.57
C SER A 168 -4.46 9.92 -7.78
N GLY A 169 -3.73 9.27 -6.89
CA GLY A 169 -2.27 9.12 -7.00
C GLY A 169 -1.86 8.26 -8.20
N VAL A 170 -2.56 7.17 -8.46
CA VAL A 170 -2.30 6.33 -9.64
C VAL A 170 -2.60 7.11 -10.93
N ASN A 171 -3.70 7.83 -10.97
CA ASN A 171 -4.04 8.69 -12.12
C ASN A 171 -2.98 9.74 -12.37
N GLU A 172 -2.49 10.41 -11.34
CA GLU A 172 -1.41 11.40 -11.45
C GLU A 172 -0.12 10.77 -12.01
N TYR A 173 0.25 9.60 -11.52
CA TYR A 173 1.42 8.86 -12.00
C TYR A 173 1.35 8.59 -13.52
N TYR A 174 0.19 8.21 -14.04
CA TYR A 174 0.03 7.90 -15.47
C TYR A 174 -0.21 9.14 -16.35
N GLN A 175 -0.44 10.31 -15.78
CA GLN A 175 -0.64 11.55 -16.51
C GLN A 175 0.66 12.34 -16.77
N GLN A 176 1.80 11.87 -16.29
CA GLN A 176 3.09 12.55 -16.41
C GLN A 176 3.90 12.08 -17.62
#